data_4b34fc2f01db552fef7c47a8b73dcd87
#
_entry.id   4b34fc2f01db552fef7c47a8b73dcd87
#
_cell.length_a   1.000
_cell.length_b   1.000
_cell.length_c   1.000
_cell.angle_alpha   90.00
_cell.angle_beta   90.00
_cell.angle_gamma   90.00
#
_symmetry.space_group_name_H-M   'P 1'
#
loop_
_entity.id
_entity.type
_entity.pdbx_description
1 polymer ?
#
loop_
_entity_poly.entity_id
_entity_poly.type
_entity_poly.pdbx_seq_one_letter_code
_entity_poly.pdbx_strand_id
1 'polypeptide(L)'
;SGQAETRSGDSKDEDEETEMKVLQIVAQEIGIDKSAETIKAQCVIARTNLYDAMQAGTKEPESMPPDQQQELWGENFDKNYQKLKSCVEATAGETLLYNRTYIYAAYHAISSGRTRSMSELYEDADMPYLVTAECHADTTAEGYLSVFYYEKEEYLKKCRTAYPDAELTEPAQIEIVSRDAAEYVTKIKVAGETYDGEQFRHALELPSACFTITEMDDHVRIVARGMGHGFGLSQNTAEELAKEGYGYREILAYFYKGAVIGQAGNL
;
A
#
# COMPACT_ATOMS: atom_id res chain seq x y z
N SER A 1 -46.99 -17.08 -2.00
CA SER A 1 -45.86 -17.75 -1.35
C SER A 1 -44.86 -18.23 -2.41
N GLY A 2 -44.23 -17.34 -3.11
CA GLY A 2 -43.30 -17.66 -4.18
C GLY A 2 -42.26 -16.59 -4.48
N GLN A 3 -42.13 -15.57 -3.63
CA GLN A 3 -41.18 -14.45 -3.85
C GLN A 3 -40.06 -14.31 -2.79
N ALA A 4 -40.01 -15.18 -1.78
CA ALA A 4 -39.01 -15.10 -0.72
C ALA A 4 -37.79 -16.01 -0.95
N GLU A 5 -37.93 -17.05 -1.80
CA GLU A 5 -36.83 -18.00 -2.04
C GLU A 5 -35.85 -17.57 -3.14
N THR A 6 -36.27 -16.76 -4.10
CA THR A 6 -35.43 -16.26 -5.19
C THR A 6 -34.41 -15.20 -4.74
N ARG A 7 -34.75 -14.37 -3.74
CA ARG A 7 -33.80 -13.34 -3.21
C ARG A 7 -32.67 -13.88 -2.36
N SER A 8 -32.79 -15.08 -1.77
CA SER A 8 -31.71 -15.65 -0.94
C SER A 8 -30.68 -16.42 -1.75
N GLY A 9 -31.02 -16.83 -2.97
CA GLY A 9 -30.07 -17.45 -3.91
C GLY A 9 -29.13 -16.43 -4.54
N ASP A 10 -29.70 -15.37 -5.11
CA ASP A 10 -28.93 -14.31 -5.80
C ASP A 10 -27.93 -13.62 -4.86
N SER A 11 -28.27 -13.39 -3.58
CA SER A 11 -27.35 -12.77 -2.62
C SER A 11 -26.17 -13.67 -2.21
N LYS A 12 -26.36 -14.99 -2.19
CA LYS A 12 -25.26 -15.92 -1.88
C LYS A 12 -24.28 -16.05 -3.04
N ASP A 13 -24.79 -16.05 -4.26
CA ASP A 13 -23.94 -16.13 -5.45
C ASP A 13 -23.10 -14.84 -5.61
N GLU A 14 -23.69 -13.66 -5.28
CA GLU A 14 -22.97 -12.38 -5.26
C GLU A 14 -21.89 -12.33 -4.16
N ASP A 15 -22.17 -12.86 -2.97
CA ASP A 15 -21.19 -12.95 -1.88
C ASP A 15 -20.02 -13.88 -2.25
N GLU A 16 -20.29 -15.03 -2.87
CA GLU A 16 -19.26 -15.98 -3.32
C GLU A 16 -18.39 -15.38 -4.43
N GLU A 17 -18.97 -14.65 -5.38
CA GLU A 17 -18.24 -13.95 -6.43
C GLU A 17 -17.34 -12.85 -5.84
N THR A 18 -17.83 -12.10 -4.87
CA THR A 18 -17.06 -11.06 -4.18
C THR A 18 -15.88 -11.67 -3.42
N GLU A 19 -16.07 -12.75 -2.67
CA GLU A 19 -14.99 -13.41 -1.95
C GLU A 19 -13.93 -14.02 -2.89
N MET A 20 -14.35 -14.54 -4.05
CA MET A 20 -13.41 -14.98 -5.09
C MET A 20 -12.59 -13.80 -5.63
N LYS A 21 -13.19 -12.64 -5.82
CA LYS A 21 -12.50 -11.43 -6.23
C LYS A 21 -11.52 -10.94 -5.17
N VAL A 22 -11.89 -10.98 -3.89
CA VAL A 22 -10.99 -10.69 -2.76
C VAL A 22 -9.78 -11.62 -2.79
N LEU A 23 -9.97 -12.94 -3.02
CA LEU A 23 -8.87 -13.89 -3.14
C LEU A 23 -7.89 -13.48 -4.25
N GLN A 24 -8.39 -13.10 -5.41
CA GLN A 24 -7.56 -12.67 -6.55
C GLN A 24 -6.82 -11.36 -6.28
N ILE A 25 -7.46 -10.41 -5.57
CA ILE A 25 -6.83 -9.15 -5.15
C ILE A 25 -5.70 -9.44 -4.15
N VAL A 26 -5.94 -10.25 -3.13
CA VAL A 26 -4.92 -10.58 -2.11
C VAL A 26 -3.75 -11.34 -2.72
N ALA A 27 -4.00 -12.23 -3.71
CA ALA A 27 -2.93 -12.92 -4.44
C ALA A 27 -2.00 -11.94 -5.18
N GLN A 28 -2.53 -10.79 -5.64
CA GLN A 28 -1.77 -9.73 -6.29
C GLN A 28 -0.98 -8.88 -5.28
N GLU A 29 -1.54 -8.65 -4.10
CA GLU A 29 -1.09 -7.61 -3.17
C GLU A 29 -0.05 -8.09 -2.15
N ILE A 30 -0.03 -9.39 -1.80
CA ILE A 30 0.84 -9.90 -0.74
C ILE A 30 1.47 -11.26 -1.08
N GLY A 31 2.70 -11.48 -0.61
CA GLY A 31 3.37 -12.77 -0.75
C GLY A 31 2.68 -13.88 0.06
N ILE A 32 2.49 -15.04 -0.57
CA ILE A 32 1.83 -16.20 0.05
C ILE A 32 2.68 -16.87 1.15
N ASP A 33 3.95 -16.53 1.24
CA ASP A 33 4.89 -16.97 2.28
C ASP A 33 4.61 -16.34 3.66
N LYS A 34 3.87 -15.24 3.70
CA LYS A 34 3.50 -14.54 4.94
C LYS A 34 2.66 -15.41 5.89
N SER A 35 2.67 -15.07 7.17
CA SER A 35 1.84 -15.70 8.22
C SER A 35 0.35 -15.60 7.89
N ALA A 36 -0.43 -16.55 8.37
CA ALA A 36 -1.88 -16.55 8.12
C ALA A 36 -2.55 -15.28 8.67
N GLU A 37 -2.10 -14.75 9.81
CA GLU A 37 -2.66 -13.53 10.39
C GLU A 37 -2.36 -12.28 9.54
N THR A 38 -1.17 -12.20 8.95
CA THR A 38 -0.83 -11.14 8.00
C THR A 38 -1.69 -11.20 6.74
N ILE A 39 -1.89 -12.41 6.18
CA ILE A 39 -2.75 -12.61 5.01
C ILE A 39 -4.21 -12.28 5.34
N LYS A 40 -4.72 -12.68 6.51
CA LYS A 40 -6.08 -12.31 6.97
C LYS A 40 -6.25 -10.80 7.09
N ALA A 41 -5.25 -10.09 7.64
CA ALA A 41 -5.28 -8.62 7.67
C ALA A 41 -5.40 -8.04 6.26
N GLN A 42 -4.61 -8.56 5.31
CA GLN A 42 -4.68 -8.13 3.90
C GLN A 42 -6.04 -8.49 3.26
N CYS A 43 -6.67 -9.63 3.62
CA CYS A 43 -8.02 -9.97 3.13
C CYS A 43 -9.06 -8.93 3.56
N VAL A 44 -9.01 -8.48 4.81
CA VAL A 44 -9.92 -7.42 5.30
C VAL A 44 -9.65 -6.09 4.60
N ILE A 45 -8.38 -5.72 4.39
CA ILE A 45 -7.97 -4.53 3.62
C ILE A 45 -8.50 -4.58 2.18
N ALA A 46 -8.21 -5.67 1.47
CA ALA A 46 -8.60 -5.85 0.07
C ALA A 46 -10.12 -5.78 -0.10
N ARG A 47 -10.86 -6.46 0.79
CA ARG A 47 -12.32 -6.41 0.78
C ARG A 47 -12.85 -5.01 1.06
N THR A 48 -12.26 -4.30 2.03
CA THR A 48 -12.64 -2.91 2.34
C THR A 48 -12.47 -2.01 1.12
N ASN A 49 -11.31 -2.06 0.47
CA ASN A 49 -11.00 -1.24 -0.71
C ASN A 49 -11.88 -1.62 -1.91
N LEU A 50 -12.24 -2.91 -2.05
CA LEU A 50 -13.16 -3.35 -3.09
C LEU A 50 -14.56 -2.77 -2.88
N TYR A 51 -15.11 -2.85 -1.67
CA TYR A 51 -16.44 -2.30 -1.36
C TYR A 51 -16.44 -0.76 -1.44
N ASP A 52 -15.38 -0.09 -0.99
CA ASP A 52 -15.23 1.36 -1.14
C ASP A 52 -15.25 1.76 -2.63
N ALA A 53 -14.47 1.08 -3.47
CA ALA A 53 -14.44 1.33 -4.91
C ALA A 53 -15.80 1.07 -5.59
N MET A 54 -16.49 -0.03 -5.23
CA MET A 54 -17.82 -0.34 -5.75
C MET A 54 -18.84 0.73 -5.35
N GLN A 55 -18.83 1.19 -4.10
CA GLN A 55 -19.72 2.23 -3.60
C GLN A 55 -19.45 3.60 -4.26
N ALA A 56 -18.19 3.94 -4.46
CA ALA A 56 -17.77 5.19 -5.08
C ALA A 56 -17.87 5.17 -6.62
N GLY A 57 -18.07 4.01 -7.24
CA GLY A 57 -18.02 3.84 -8.69
C GLY A 57 -16.63 4.14 -9.30
N THR A 58 -15.57 3.87 -8.55
CA THR A 58 -14.18 4.07 -8.97
C THR A 58 -13.54 2.78 -9.48
N LYS A 59 -12.29 2.86 -9.94
CA LYS A 59 -11.53 1.66 -10.37
C LYS A 59 -11.31 0.74 -9.18
N GLU A 60 -11.73 -0.52 -9.34
CA GLU A 60 -11.47 -1.57 -8.35
C GLU A 60 -9.98 -1.91 -8.25
N PRO A 61 -9.54 -2.48 -7.10
CA PRO A 61 -8.18 -2.96 -6.93
C PRO A 61 -7.76 -3.96 -8.02
N GLU A 62 -6.49 -3.97 -8.36
CA GLU A 62 -5.94 -4.95 -9.30
C GLU A 62 -6.02 -6.37 -8.73
N SER A 63 -6.26 -7.34 -9.59
CA SER A 63 -6.44 -8.73 -9.19
C SER A 63 -5.60 -9.66 -10.07
N MET A 64 -5.12 -10.75 -9.48
CA MET A 64 -4.38 -11.80 -10.15
C MET A 64 -5.32 -12.96 -10.49
N PRO A 65 -5.70 -13.18 -11.76
CA PRO A 65 -6.57 -14.27 -12.15
C PRO A 65 -5.90 -15.64 -11.97
N PRO A 66 -6.68 -16.73 -11.94
CA PRO A 66 -6.18 -18.08 -11.60
C PRO A 66 -5.04 -18.60 -12.50
N ASP A 67 -5.01 -18.23 -13.77
CA ASP A 67 -3.93 -18.59 -14.70
C ASP A 67 -2.60 -17.93 -14.31
N GLN A 68 -2.61 -16.67 -13.91
CA GLN A 68 -1.43 -15.97 -13.39
C GLN A 68 -1.00 -16.52 -12.03
N GLN A 69 -1.96 -16.88 -11.16
CA GLN A 69 -1.65 -17.56 -9.88
C GLN A 69 -0.97 -18.91 -10.14
N GLN A 70 -1.45 -19.67 -11.12
CA GLN A 70 -0.86 -20.94 -11.53
C GLN A 70 0.57 -20.77 -12.05
N GLU A 71 0.81 -19.74 -12.85
CA GLU A 71 2.15 -19.42 -13.35
C GLU A 71 3.09 -19.01 -12.22
N LEU A 72 2.63 -18.15 -11.31
CA LEU A 72 3.41 -17.65 -10.17
C LEU A 72 3.77 -18.76 -9.18
N TRP A 73 2.82 -19.63 -8.83
CA TRP A 73 2.99 -20.63 -7.78
C TRP A 73 3.43 -22.00 -8.29
N GLY A 74 3.32 -22.27 -9.59
CA GLY A 74 3.77 -23.49 -10.23
C GLY A 74 3.30 -24.76 -9.51
N GLU A 75 4.23 -25.64 -9.15
CA GLU A 75 3.94 -26.89 -8.43
C GLU A 75 3.31 -26.70 -7.04
N ASN A 76 3.45 -25.51 -6.45
CA ASN A 76 2.86 -25.16 -5.16
C ASN A 76 1.46 -24.56 -5.27
N PHE A 77 0.87 -24.48 -6.47
CA PHE A 77 -0.42 -23.81 -6.69
C PHE A 77 -1.50 -24.29 -5.72
N ASP A 78 -1.78 -25.59 -5.68
CA ASP A 78 -2.87 -26.13 -4.84
C ASP A 78 -2.68 -25.78 -3.35
N LYS A 79 -1.46 -25.94 -2.84
CA LYS A 79 -1.12 -25.62 -1.45
C LYS A 79 -1.31 -24.16 -1.15
N ASN A 80 -0.81 -23.29 -2.01
CA ASN A 80 -0.85 -21.83 -1.84
C ASN A 80 -2.27 -21.30 -2.00
N TYR A 81 -3.01 -21.80 -2.98
CA TYR A 81 -4.42 -21.50 -3.17
C TYR A 81 -5.26 -21.88 -1.95
N GLN A 82 -5.08 -23.07 -1.40
CA GLN A 82 -5.82 -23.51 -0.20
C GLN A 82 -5.48 -22.67 1.03
N LYS A 83 -4.21 -22.27 1.22
CA LYS A 83 -3.80 -21.38 2.30
C LYS A 83 -4.51 -20.04 2.17
N LEU A 84 -4.48 -19.42 0.98
CA LEU A 84 -5.12 -18.13 0.73
C LEU A 84 -6.63 -18.22 0.90
N LYS A 85 -7.26 -19.24 0.31
CA LYS A 85 -8.70 -19.48 0.43
C LYS A 85 -9.13 -19.60 1.89
N SER A 86 -8.39 -20.33 2.70
CA SER A 86 -8.69 -20.47 4.14
C SER A 86 -8.62 -19.12 4.88
N CYS A 87 -7.71 -18.22 4.49
CA CYS A 87 -7.62 -16.88 5.08
C CYS A 87 -8.80 -15.99 4.66
N VAL A 88 -9.22 -16.05 3.39
CA VAL A 88 -10.39 -15.33 2.87
C VAL A 88 -11.67 -15.80 3.57
N GLU A 89 -11.88 -17.13 3.66
CA GLU A 89 -13.03 -17.71 4.33
C GLU A 89 -13.09 -17.37 5.84
N ALA A 90 -11.93 -17.35 6.51
CA ALA A 90 -11.83 -17.01 7.94
C ALA A 90 -12.17 -15.54 8.24
N THR A 91 -12.16 -14.68 7.23
CA THR A 91 -12.46 -13.24 7.32
C THR A 91 -13.65 -12.83 6.46
N ALA A 92 -14.47 -13.81 6.02
CA ALA A 92 -15.56 -13.55 5.07
C ALA A 92 -16.48 -12.43 5.53
N GLY A 93 -16.76 -11.48 4.63
CA GLY A 93 -17.61 -10.32 4.87
C GLY A 93 -16.99 -9.23 5.76
N GLU A 94 -15.82 -9.43 6.37
CA GLU A 94 -15.20 -8.43 7.26
C GLU A 94 -14.56 -7.28 6.47
N THR A 95 -14.88 -6.06 6.89
CA THR A 95 -14.37 -4.80 6.32
C THR A 95 -14.00 -3.82 7.42
N LEU A 96 -13.16 -2.83 7.11
CA LEU A 96 -12.79 -1.73 7.99
C LEU A 96 -13.72 -0.53 7.78
N LEU A 97 -14.31 -0.06 8.85
CA LEU A 97 -15.23 1.08 8.87
C LEU A 97 -14.71 2.18 9.80
N TYR A 98 -14.88 3.43 9.38
CA TYR A 98 -14.77 4.60 10.24
C TYR A 98 -16.03 5.44 10.07
N ASN A 99 -16.68 5.80 11.20
CA ASN A 99 -17.97 6.51 11.19
C ASN A 99 -19.04 5.84 10.29
N ARG A 100 -19.08 4.51 10.28
CA ARG A 100 -20.01 3.69 9.48
C ARG A 100 -19.82 3.81 7.96
N THR A 101 -18.65 4.22 7.51
CA THR A 101 -18.28 4.30 6.10
C THR A 101 -17.05 3.42 5.87
N TYR A 102 -16.94 2.78 4.70
CA TYR A 102 -15.71 2.09 4.32
C TYR A 102 -14.54 3.08 4.32
N ILE A 103 -13.39 2.64 4.83
CA ILE A 103 -12.18 3.45 4.80
C ILE A 103 -11.39 3.17 3.52
N TYR A 104 -10.59 4.12 3.08
CA TYR A 104 -9.46 3.80 2.21
C TYR A 104 -8.39 3.11 3.06
N ALA A 105 -8.35 1.78 2.99
CA ALA A 105 -7.41 0.96 3.76
C ALA A 105 -6.05 0.91 3.05
N ALA A 106 -5.27 1.98 3.19
CA ALA A 106 -3.94 2.11 2.59
C ALA A 106 -2.96 1.08 3.18
N TYR A 107 -2.08 0.52 2.37
CA TYR A 107 -1.02 -0.40 2.80
C TYR A 107 0.21 -0.25 1.90
N HIS A 108 1.35 -0.71 2.38
CA HIS A 108 2.62 -0.69 1.65
C HIS A 108 3.53 -1.82 2.14
N ALA A 109 4.58 -2.14 1.38
CA ALA A 109 5.45 -3.26 1.70
C ALA A 109 6.33 -3.01 2.92
N ILE A 110 7.08 -1.89 2.93
CA ILE A 110 8.08 -1.54 3.96
C ILE A 110 8.03 -0.02 4.16
N SER A 111 7.86 0.44 5.40
CA SER A 111 7.91 1.87 5.74
C SER A 111 9.36 2.37 5.91
N SER A 112 9.51 3.66 6.16
CA SER A 112 10.80 4.28 6.54
C SER A 112 11.26 3.95 7.98
N GLY A 113 10.50 3.16 8.72
CA GLY A 113 10.63 2.88 10.16
C GLY A 113 9.41 3.37 10.96
N ARG A 114 8.51 4.11 10.31
CA ARG A 114 7.18 4.50 10.79
C ARG A 114 6.25 4.83 9.64
N THR A 115 4.95 4.72 9.87
CA THR A 115 3.96 5.13 8.88
C THR A 115 3.75 6.64 8.88
N ARG A 116 3.23 7.16 7.78
CA ARG A 116 2.89 8.58 7.61
C ARG A 116 1.51 8.87 8.19
N SER A 117 1.31 10.09 8.67
CA SER A 117 0.00 10.60 9.08
C SER A 117 -0.62 11.44 7.97
N MET A 118 -1.88 11.14 7.61
CA MET A 118 -2.58 11.90 6.57
C MET A 118 -2.90 13.32 7.03
N SER A 119 -3.24 13.51 8.31
CA SER A 119 -3.56 14.83 8.87
C SER A 119 -2.37 15.79 8.96
N GLU A 120 -1.12 15.28 8.93
CA GLU A 120 0.08 16.12 8.86
C GLU A 120 0.29 16.73 7.47
N LEU A 121 -0.23 16.07 6.44
CA LEU A 121 -0.03 16.48 5.04
C LEU A 121 -1.20 17.28 4.49
N TYR A 122 -2.40 16.95 4.93
CA TYR A 122 -3.64 17.51 4.42
C TYR A 122 -4.59 17.78 5.59
N GLU A 123 -4.70 19.05 6.01
CA GLU A 123 -5.54 19.49 7.15
C GLU A 123 -7.02 19.09 6.96
N ASP A 124 -7.49 19.06 5.71
CA ASP A 124 -8.88 18.75 5.35
C ASP A 124 -9.09 17.28 4.95
N ALA A 125 -8.08 16.39 5.12
CA ALA A 125 -8.23 14.99 4.77
C ALA A 125 -9.18 14.27 5.72
N ASP A 126 -10.25 13.71 5.19
CA ASP A 126 -11.23 12.89 5.94
C ASP A 126 -10.72 11.45 6.18
N MET A 127 -9.45 11.34 6.60
CA MET A 127 -8.76 10.07 6.87
C MET A 127 -8.02 10.08 8.21
N PRO A 128 -8.70 10.41 9.33
CA PRO A 128 -8.05 10.54 10.63
C PRO A 128 -7.55 9.21 11.21
N TYR A 129 -7.94 8.10 10.60
CA TYR A 129 -7.49 6.76 10.95
C TYR A 129 -6.10 6.41 10.38
N LEU A 130 -5.58 7.16 9.39
CA LEU A 130 -4.22 7.03 8.86
C LEU A 130 -3.27 7.88 9.70
N VAL A 131 -2.77 7.29 10.77
CA VAL A 131 -1.88 7.93 11.75
C VAL A 131 -0.47 7.34 11.67
N THR A 132 0.47 8.00 12.33
CA THR A 132 1.82 7.46 12.51
C THR A 132 1.78 6.25 13.44
N ALA A 133 2.33 5.13 12.97
CA ALA A 133 2.59 3.90 13.73
C ALA A 133 4.08 3.55 13.62
N GLU A 134 4.69 3.09 14.71
CA GLU A 134 6.09 2.70 14.72
C GLU A 134 6.30 1.36 14.00
N CYS A 135 7.28 1.29 13.12
CA CYS A 135 7.58 0.13 12.28
C CYS A 135 9.08 -0.21 12.36
N HIS A 136 9.59 -0.42 13.57
CA HIS A 136 11.03 -0.66 13.76
C HIS A 136 11.54 -1.88 13.00
N ALA A 137 10.72 -2.93 12.86
CA ALA A 137 11.06 -4.13 12.09
C ALA A 137 11.35 -3.83 10.61
N ASP A 138 10.77 -2.78 10.05
CA ASP A 138 10.99 -2.39 8.66
C ASP A 138 12.44 -1.97 8.40
N THR A 139 13.11 -1.36 9.39
CA THR A 139 14.48 -0.84 9.23
C THR A 139 15.55 -1.91 8.99
N THR A 140 15.22 -3.16 9.28
CA THR A 140 16.09 -4.34 9.06
C THR A 140 15.57 -5.28 7.99
N ALA A 141 14.44 -4.93 7.34
CA ALA A 141 13.83 -5.74 6.30
C ALA A 141 14.70 -5.78 5.03
N GLU A 142 14.67 -6.91 4.35
CA GLU A 142 15.24 -7.01 3.00
C GLU A 142 14.51 -6.02 2.07
N GLY A 143 15.27 -5.23 1.31
CA GLY A 143 14.71 -4.18 0.45
C GLY A 143 14.43 -2.84 1.14
N TYR A 144 14.70 -2.71 2.47
CA TYR A 144 14.55 -1.44 3.17
C TYR A 144 15.41 -0.31 2.58
N LEU A 145 16.65 -0.63 2.17
CA LEU A 145 17.58 0.34 1.63
C LEU A 145 17.86 0.07 0.15
N SER A 146 17.62 1.06 -0.68
CA SER A 146 17.93 1.03 -2.11
C SER A 146 18.86 2.18 -2.46
N VAL A 147 19.92 1.89 -3.21
CA VAL A 147 20.92 2.89 -3.62
C VAL A 147 21.02 2.93 -5.13
N PHE A 148 20.86 4.12 -5.69
CA PHE A 148 20.93 4.38 -7.12
C PHE A 148 22.10 5.31 -7.43
N TYR A 149 22.80 5.02 -8.50
CA TYR A 149 23.86 5.87 -9.04
C TYR A 149 23.52 6.22 -10.48
N TYR A 150 23.45 7.50 -10.78
CA TYR A 150 23.20 8.01 -12.13
C TYR A 150 24.37 8.88 -12.56
N GLU A 151 24.89 8.67 -13.77
CA GLU A 151 25.70 9.69 -14.42
C GLU A 151 24.93 11.03 -14.45
N LYS A 152 25.61 12.17 -14.22
CA LYS A 152 24.92 13.47 -14.09
C LYS A 152 24.00 13.78 -15.27
N GLU A 153 24.44 13.51 -16.49
CA GLU A 153 23.61 13.77 -17.68
C GLU A 153 22.41 12.81 -17.79
N GLU A 154 22.57 11.54 -17.38
CA GLU A 154 21.46 10.59 -17.31
C GLU A 154 20.40 11.05 -16.29
N TYR A 155 20.85 11.46 -15.11
CA TYR A 155 19.99 12.00 -14.06
C TYR A 155 19.20 13.22 -14.56
N LEU A 156 19.90 14.19 -15.15
CA LEU A 156 19.28 15.39 -15.71
C LEU A 156 18.30 15.06 -16.82
N LYS A 157 18.62 14.09 -17.70
CA LYS A 157 17.73 13.64 -18.76
C LYS A 157 16.43 13.05 -18.20
N LYS A 158 16.51 12.18 -17.18
CA LYS A 158 15.31 11.62 -16.52
C LYS A 158 14.46 12.74 -15.92
N CYS A 159 15.08 13.68 -15.21
CA CYS A 159 14.37 14.81 -14.61
C CYS A 159 13.75 15.74 -15.66
N ARG A 160 14.44 16.09 -16.75
CA ARG A 160 13.88 16.88 -17.88
C ARG A 160 12.71 16.18 -18.56
N THR A 161 12.75 14.86 -18.64
CA THR A 161 11.63 14.08 -19.20
C THR A 161 10.39 14.18 -18.33
N ALA A 162 10.56 14.15 -17.01
CA ALA A 162 9.47 14.25 -16.06
C ALA A 162 8.96 15.69 -15.86
N TYR A 163 9.86 16.68 -16.03
CA TYR A 163 9.60 18.10 -15.83
C TYR A 163 10.01 18.89 -17.10
N PRO A 164 9.28 18.73 -18.19
CA PRO A 164 9.70 19.27 -19.52
C PRO A 164 9.76 20.79 -19.57
N ASP A 165 9.02 21.49 -18.72
CA ASP A 165 9.00 22.94 -18.64
C ASP A 165 10.11 23.51 -17.71
N ALA A 166 10.85 22.65 -17.01
CA ALA A 166 11.93 23.06 -16.13
C ALA A 166 13.22 23.30 -16.92
N GLU A 167 13.81 24.51 -16.78
CA GLU A 167 15.13 24.82 -17.34
C GLU A 167 16.26 24.22 -16.50
N LEU A 168 16.32 22.89 -16.47
CA LEU A 168 17.24 22.12 -15.65
C LEU A 168 18.58 21.88 -16.40
N THR A 169 19.67 22.46 -15.88
CA THR A 169 21.02 22.38 -16.47
C THR A 169 22.03 21.66 -15.58
N GLU A 170 21.81 21.64 -14.27
CA GLU A 170 22.73 21.03 -13.29
C GLU A 170 21.96 20.37 -12.14
N PRO A 171 22.52 19.29 -11.52
CA PRO A 171 21.86 18.56 -10.43
C PRO A 171 21.54 19.44 -9.22
N ALA A 172 22.37 20.44 -8.91
CA ALA A 172 22.18 21.35 -7.78
C ALA A 172 20.87 22.17 -7.85
N GLN A 173 20.20 22.24 -9.02
CA GLN A 173 18.89 22.86 -9.17
C GLN A 173 17.73 21.99 -8.63
N ILE A 174 18.05 20.79 -8.12
CA ILE A 174 17.07 19.87 -7.51
C ILE A 174 17.34 19.80 -6.02
N GLU A 175 16.42 20.33 -5.22
CA GLU A 175 16.56 20.48 -3.76
C GLU A 175 15.36 19.92 -3.02
N ILE A 176 15.59 19.12 -1.97
CA ILE A 176 14.54 18.68 -1.06
C ILE A 176 14.17 19.86 -0.17
N VAL A 177 12.88 20.27 -0.22
CA VAL A 177 12.37 21.45 0.51
C VAL A 177 11.83 21.05 1.87
N SER A 178 11.03 19.98 1.94
CA SER A 178 10.40 19.57 3.19
C SER A 178 10.16 18.06 3.24
N ARG A 179 10.04 17.58 4.49
CA ARG A 179 9.71 16.18 4.83
C ARG A 179 8.61 16.18 5.88
N ASP A 180 7.85 15.09 5.92
CA ASP A 180 6.95 14.82 7.04
C ASP A 180 7.68 14.19 8.23
N ALA A 181 6.97 13.92 9.32
CA ALA A 181 7.53 13.30 10.53
C ALA A 181 8.07 11.87 10.30
N ALA A 182 7.62 11.20 9.25
CA ALA A 182 8.11 9.89 8.83
C ALA A 182 9.29 9.98 7.83
N GLU A 183 9.87 11.17 7.63
CA GLU A 183 11.03 11.43 6.78
C GLU A 183 10.77 11.30 5.26
N TYR A 184 9.52 11.14 4.83
CA TYR A 184 9.18 11.18 3.41
C TYR A 184 9.27 12.61 2.88
N VAL A 185 9.86 12.78 1.71
CA VAL A 185 9.89 14.06 1.01
C VAL A 185 8.46 14.47 0.64
N THR A 186 8.04 15.60 1.15
CA THR A 186 6.71 16.16 0.86
C THR A 186 6.78 17.19 -0.26
N LYS A 187 7.86 17.98 -0.30
CA LYS A 187 8.11 18.96 -1.35
C LYS A 187 9.56 18.90 -1.82
N ILE A 188 9.71 19.01 -3.14
CA ILE A 188 11.01 19.07 -3.83
C ILE A 188 10.98 20.20 -4.85
N LYS A 189 12.06 20.94 -4.96
CA LYS A 189 12.23 22.03 -5.92
C LYS A 189 13.03 21.52 -7.12
N VAL A 190 12.56 21.80 -8.32
CA VAL A 190 13.20 21.46 -9.59
C VAL A 190 13.29 22.74 -10.43
N ALA A 191 14.50 23.23 -10.67
CA ALA A 191 14.78 24.45 -11.44
C ALA A 191 13.92 25.68 -11.01
N GLY A 192 13.68 25.80 -9.69
CA GLY A 192 12.91 26.91 -9.12
C GLY A 192 11.45 26.61 -8.80
N GLU A 193 10.81 25.67 -9.47
CA GLU A 193 9.42 25.27 -9.24
C GLU A 193 9.33 24.15 -8.21
N THR A 194 8.23 24.14 -7.43
CA THR A 194 8.03 23.17 -6.34
C THR A 194 7.02 22.10 -6.73
N TYR A 195 7.40 20.83 -6.54
CA TYR A 195 6.61 19.64 -6.84
C TYR A 195 6.45 18.76 -5.60
N ASP A 196 5.51 17.82 -5.66
CA ASP A 196 5.35 16.80 -4.63
C ASP A 196 6.46 15.76 -4.67
N GLY A 197 6.91 15.30 -3.51
CA GLY A 197 7.92 14.24 -3.40
C GLY A 197 7.49 12.93 -4.04
N GLU A 198 6.19 12.58 -4.00
CA GLU A 198 5.65 11.40 -4.69
C GLU A 198 5.74 11.53 -6.22
N GLN A 199 5.52 12.72 -6.79
CA GLN A 199 5.73 12.95 -8.23
C GLN A 199 7.19 12.69 -8.62
N PHE A 200 8.15 13.19 -7.81
CA PHE A 200 9.57 12.96 -8.05
C PHE A 200 9.96 11.48 -7.88
N ARG A 201 9.42 10.82 -6.87
CA ARG A 201 9.57 9.37 -6.69
C ARG A 201 9.18 8.60 -7.93
N HIS A 202 7.99 8.86 -8.48
CA HIS A 202 7.50 8.20 -9.69
C HIS A 202 8.32 8.55 -10.93
N ALA A 203 8.75 9.80 -11.06
CA ALA A 203 9.58 10.25 -12.17
C ALA A 203 10.92 9.51 -12.29
N LEU A 204 11.51 9.16 -11.14
CA LEU A 204 12.78 8.43 -11.07
C LEU A 204 12.62 6.94 -10.75
N GLU A 205 11.38 6.44 -10.68
CA GLU A 205 11.06 5.04 -10.36
C GLU A 205 11.65 4.58 -9.01
N LEU A 206 11.69 5.48 -8.01
CA LEU A 206 12.19 5.16 -6.69
C LEU A 206 11.18 4.31 -5.90
N PRO A 207 11.64 3.39 -5.04
CA PRO A 207 10.76 2.52 -4.27
C PRO A 207 9.91 3.27 -3.24
N SER A 208 10.39 4.42 -2.75
CA SER A 208 9.65 5.28 -1.82
C SER A 208 10.01 6.76 -1.99
N ALA A 209 9.19 7.66 -1.44
CA ALA A 209 9.52 9.08 -1.34
C ALA A 209 10.40 9.42 -0.12
N CYS A 210 10.82 8.43 0.68
CA CYS A 210 11.80 8.61 1.75
C CYS A 210 13.22 8.47 1.19
N PHE A 211 13.71 9.48 0.48
CA PHE A 211 15.01 9.43 -0.20
C PHE A 211 15.89 10.63 0.15
N THR A 212 17.18 10.48 -0.09
CA THR A 212 18.21 11.55 -0.08
C THR A 212 18.89 11.62 -1.44
N ILE A 213 19.29 12.81 -1.85
CA ILE A 213 20.06 13.07 -3.08
C ILE A 213 21.41 13.61 -2.68
N THR A 214 22.48 13.07 -3.24
CA THR A 214 23.83 13.53 -3.02
C THR A 214 24.52 13.67 -4.37
N GLU A 215 24.90 14.90 -4.72
CA GLU A 215 25.75 15.12 -5.89
C GLU A 215 27.22 14.76 -5.54
N MET A 216 27.83 13.98 -6.42
CA MET A 216 29.25 13.58 -6.36
C MET A 216 29.99 14.21 -7.54
N ASP A 217 31.29 13.97 -7.67
CA ASP A 217 32.07 14.61 -8.73
C ASP A 217 31.57 14.29 -10.14
N ASP A 218 31.23 13.05 -10.41
CA ASP A 218 30.85 12.53 -11.73
C ASP A 218 29.42 11.95 -11.79
N HIS A 219 28.77 11.73 -10.65
CA HIS A 219 27.45 11.12 -10.60
C HIS A 219 26.55 11.73 -9.49
N VAL A 220 25.27 11.38 -9.52
CA VAL A 220 24.30 11.65 -8.47
C VAL A 220 23.93 10.33 -7.79
N ARG A 221 24.08 10.28 -6.47
CA ARG A 221 23.66 9.14 -5.65
C ARG A 221 22.32 9.46 -5.00
N ILE A 222 21.35 8.55 -5.16
CA ILE A 222 20.07 8.58 -4.44
C ILE A 222 20.01 7.37 -3.52
N VAL A 223 19.64 7.60 -2.26
CA VAL A 223 19.41 6.55 -1.28
C VAL A 223 17.94 6.64 -0.86
N ALA A 224 17.17 5.60 -1.15
CA ALA A 224 15.77 5.48 -0.75
C ALA A 224 15.61 4.46 0.38
N ARG A 225 14.74 4.74 1.35
CA ARG A 225 14.40 3.89 2.49
C ARG A 225 12.92 3.48 2.42
N GLY A 226 12.65 2.19 2.61
CA GLY A 226 11.31 1.62 2.52
C GLY A 226 10.84 1.37 1.10
N MET A 227 9.64 0.79 0.98
CA MET A 227 9.00 0.42 -0.28
C MET A 227 7.51 0.70 -0.20
N GLY A 228 7.05 1.68 -0.96
CA GLY A 228 5.67 2.15 -1.01
C GLY A 228 5.51 3.59 -0.52
N HIS A 229 4.25 4.03 -0.42
CA HIS A 229 3.88 5.41 -0.07
C HIS A 229 3.92 5.72 1.43
N GLY A 230 4.00 4.70 2.30
CA GLY A 230 4.18 4.85 3.74
C GLY A 230 2.89 5.07 4.56
N PHE A 231 1.70 5.10 3.97
CA PHE A 231 0.44 5.24 4.70
C PHE A 231 -0.15 3.88 5.07
N GLY A 232 -0.85 3.84 6.21
CA GLY A 232 -1.60 2.67 6.68
C GLY A 232 -0.71 1.48 7.04
N LEU A 233 -1.12 0.26 6.70
CA LEU A 233 -0.44 -0.96 7.13
C LEU A 233 0.90 -1.17 6.39
N SER A 234 2.00 -1.35 7.16
CA SER A 234 3.23 -1.95 6.65
C SER A 234 3.12 -3.46 6.66
N GLN A 235 3.23 -4.10 5.49
CA GLN A 235 3.14 -5.57 5.38
C GLN A 235 4.28 -6.28 6.12
N ASN A 236 5.49 -5.70 6.13
CA ASN A 236 6.61 -6.27 6.86
C ASN A 236 6.43 -6.18 8.38
N THR A 237 6.02 -5.02 8.91
CA THR A 237 5.74 -4.89 10.35
C THR A 237 4.53 -5.73 10.75
N ALA A 238 3.48 -5.84 9.91
CA ALA A 238 2.36 -6.75 10.16
C ALA A 238 2.81 -8.21 10.29
N GLU A 239 3.76 -8.65 9.46
CA GLU A 239 4.34 -9.99 9.52
C GLU A 239 5.12 -10.21 10.82
N GLU A 240 5.90 -9.23 11.28
CA GLU A 240 6.62 -9.35 12.56
C GLU A 240 5.66 -9.37 13.75
N LEU A 241 4.62 -8.54 13.76
CA LEU A 241 3.56 -8.59 14.78
C LEU A 241 2.85 -9.96 14.79
N ALA A 242 2.56 -10.54 13.62
CA ALA A 242 1.98 -11.89 13.53
C ALA A 242 2.92 -12.97 14.12
N LYS A 243 4.23 -12.86 13.89
CA LYS A 243 5.24 -13.76 14.49
C LYS A 243 5.35 -13.60 16.00
N GLU A 244 5.10 -12.40 16.51
CA GLU A 244 5.02 -12.10 17.94
C GLU A 244 3.72 -12.61 18.59
N GLY A 245 2.77 -13.12 17.80
CA GLY A 245 1.52 -13.71 18.26
C GLY A 245 0.29 -12.79 18.21
N TYR A 246 0.40 -11.63 17.58
CA TYR A 246 -0.75 -10.75 17.35
C TYR A 246 -1.68 -11.34 16.29
N GLY A 247 -2.98 -11.32 16.54
CA GLY A 247 -4.00 -11.69 15.58
C GLY A 247 -4.26 -10.56 14.57
N TYR A 248 -4.83 -10.91 13.40
CA TYR A 248 -5.09 -9.93 12.33
C TYR A 248 -5.92 -8.72 12.78
N ARG A 249 -6.84 -8.88 13.75
CA ARG A 249 -7.66 -7.79 14.29
C ARG A 249 -6.83 -6.79 15.09
N GLU A 250 -5.87 -7.28 15.85
CA GLU A 250 -4.94 -6.45 16.61
C GLU A 250 -3.97 -5.73 15.67
N ILE A 251 -3.49 -6.42 14.64
CA ILE A 251 -2.64 -5.85 13.58
C ILE A 251 -3.38 -4.71 12.87
N LEU A 252 -4.63 -4.91 12.45
CA LEU A 252 -5.42 -3.87 11.81
C LEU A 252 -5.68 -2.67 12.74
N ALA A 253 -5.98 -2.92 14.01
CA ALA A 253 -6.19 -1.86 15.01
C ALA A 253 -4.90 -1.07 15.32
N TYR A 254 -3.73 -1.66 15.14
CA TYR A 254 -2.44 -0.99 15.27
C TYR A 254 -2.25 0.09 14.20
N PHE A 255 -2.62 -0.19 12.96
CA PHE A 255 -2.39 0.70 11.82
C PHE A 255 -3.54 1.67 11.50
N TYR A 256 -4.79 1.28 11.78
CA TYR A 256 -5.98 2.09 11.44
C TYR A 256 -6.69 2.55 12.71
N LYS A 257 -6.21 3.66 13.26
CA LYS A 257 -6.64 4.15 14.56
C LYS A 257 -8.10 4.57 14.58
N GLY A 258 -8.90 3.91 15.44
CA GLY A 258 -10.32 4.22 15.57
C GLY A 258 -11.22 3.61 14.47
N ALA A 259 -10.66 2.95 13.46
CA ALA A 259 -11.44 2.10 12.58
C ALA A 259 -11.88 0.82 13.31
N VAL A 260 -13.03 0.31 12.93
CA VAL A 260 -13.61 -0.91 13.49
C VAL A 260 -13.88 -1.94 12.39
N ILE A 261 -13.78 -3.22 12.73
CA ILE A 261 -14.19 -4.29 11.82
C ILE A 261 -15.70 -4.44 11.86
N GLY A 262 -16.34 -4.33 10.69
CA GLY A 262 -17.77 -4.54 10.50
C GLY A 262 -18.04 -5.54 9.38
N GLN A 263 -19.31 -5.93 9.21
CA GLN A 263 -19.73 -6.79 8.10
C GLN A 263 -20.11 -5.94 6.88
N ALA A 264 -19.63 -6.33 5.72
CA ALA A 264 -20.00 -5.72 4.44
C ALA A 264 -21.52 -5.73 4.24
N GLY A 265 -22.05 -4.67 3.62
CA GLY A 265 -23.48 -4.52 3.35
C GLY A 265 -24.36 -4.10 4.54
N ASN A 266 -23.80 -3.98 5.75
CA ASN A 266 -24.49 -3.54 6.96
C ASN A 266 -24.14 -2.09 7.37
N LEU A 267 -24.13 -1.16 6.40
CA LEU A 267 -23.82 0.26 6.61
C LEU A 267 -25.04 1.08 7.02
#